data_242e61b3c39f399f12a5da3593a72c2a
#
_entry.id   242e61b3c39f399f12a5da3593a72c2a
#
_cell.length_a   1.000
_cell.length_b   1.000
_cell.length_c   1.000
_cell.angle_alpha   90.00
_cell.angle_beta   90.00
_cell.angle_gamma   90.00
#
_symmetry.space_group_name_H-M   'P 1'
#
loop_
_entity.id
_entity.type
_entity.pdbx_description
1 polymer ?
#
loop_
_entity_poly.entity_id
_entity_poly.type
_entity_poly.pdbx_seq_one_letter_code
_entity_poly.pdbx_strand_id
1 'polypeptide(L)'
;ILFGIVSYSHALEVGDKAPDFNLQSTDGNKYQLSDVLEKEAVVLAWFPFAGTKGCTIECKSLAQNGHLLKDIAATYFMASVDPIEDNQVFAEENNADFPLLSDPTKQTAKDYDVLSLGWYAKRHTFYIGKNGVILYIDRDVRPETSAEDMAKKLIDLGIPKRTESSDLRMANPYSS
;
A
#
# COMPACT_ATOMS: atom_id res chain seq x y z
N ILE A 1 -38.52 -22.43 6.99
CA ILE A 1 -37.77 -22.19 5.75
C ILE A 1 -36.61 -21.29 6.14
N LEU A 2 -35.39 -21.88 6.31
CA LEU A 2 -34.15 -21.10 6.53
C LEU A 2 -33.70 -20.55 5.17
N PHE A 3 -33.76 -19.22 5.00
CA PHE A 3 -33.05 -18.55 3.93
C PHE A 3 -31.57 -18.51 4.28
N GLY A 4 -30.80 -19.41 3.67
CA GLY A 4 -29.36 -19.35 3.72
C GLY A 4 -28.90 -18.09 2.97
N ILE A 5 -28.29 -17.16 3.67
CA ILE A 5 -27.58 -16.04 3.07
C ILE A 5 -26.34 -16.64 2.39
N VAL A 6 -26.40 -16.79 1.07
CA VAL A 6 -25.23 -17.12 0.26
C VAL A 6 -24.42 -15.82 0.19
N SER A 7 -23.39 -15.69 1.04
CA SER A 7 -22.39 -14.66 0.89
C SER A 7 -21.60 -14.95 -0.39
N TYR A 8 -21.95 -14.29 -1.48
CA TYR A 8 -21.07 -14.23 -2.64
C TYR A 8 -19.84 -13.44 -2.23
N SER A 9 -18.70 -14.12 -2.12
CA SER A 9 -17.41 -13.46 -2.07
C SER A 9 -17.23 -12.73 -3.40
N HIS A 10 -17.52 -11.44 -3.41
CA HIS A 10 -17.29 -10.58 -4.56
C HIS A 10 -15.84 -10.13 -4.54
N ALA A 11 -15.13 -10.27 -5.67
CA ALA A 11 -13.80 -9.71 -5.81
C ALA A 11 -13.86 -8.18 -5.66
N LEU A 12 -12.87 -7.58 -5.00
CA LEU A 12 -12.84 -6.13 -4.84
C LEU A 12 -12.74 -5.41 -6.19
N GLU A 13 -13.55 -4.37 -6.33
CA GLU A 13 -13.62 -3.55 -7.53
C GLU A 13 -13.48 -2.05 -7.21
N VAL A 14 -13.25 -1.26 -8.25
CA VAL A 14 -13.30 0.20 -8.16
C VAL A 14 -14.69 0.63 -7.69
N GLY A 15 -14.73 1.50 -6.69
CA GLY A 15 -15.97 1.95 -6.05
C GLY A 15 -16.29 1.23 -4.74
N ASP A 16 -15.69 0.08 -4.48
CA ASP A 16 -15.87 -0.62 -3.21
C ASP A 16 -15.11 0.11 -2.08
N LYS A 17 -15.58 -0.10 -0.86
CA LYS A 17 -14.84 0.32 0.31
C LYS A 17 -13.64 -0.59 0.52
N ALA A 18 -12.45 -0.01 0.66
CA ALA A 18 -11.23 -0.76 0.96
C ALA A 18 -11.34 -1.41 2.33
N PRO A 19 -11.03 -2.72 2.47
CA PRO A 19 -10.94 -3.36 3.77
C PRO A 19 -9.92 -2.68 4.68
N ASP A 20 -10.30 -2.39 5.92
CA ASP A 20 -9.36 -1.85 6.90
C ASP A 20 -8.32 -2.91 7.27
N PHE A 21 -7.13 -2.45 7.64
CA PHE A 21 -6.06 -3.32 8.13
C PHE A 21 -5.32 -2.66 9.28
N ASN A 22 -4.59 -3.46 10.05
CA ASN A 22 -3.65 -2.99 11.08
C ASN A 22 -2.42 -3.89 11.03
N LEU A 23 -1.39 -3.46 10.31
CA LEU A 23 -0.22 -4.28 9.97
C LEU A 23 1.08 -3.68 10.53
N GLN A 24 1.99 -4.57 10.92
CA GLN A 24 3.36 -4.18 11.26
C GLN A 24 4.12 -3.74 10.02
N SER A 25 5.05 -2.81 10.21
CA SER A 25 5.88 -2.25 9.16
C SER A 25 7.36 -2.35 9.48
N THR A 26 8.17 -2.33 8.43
CA THR A 26 9.65 -2.38 8.49
C THR A 26 10.28 -1.19 9.20
N ASP A 27 9.58 -0.07 9.34
CA ASP A 27 10.01 1.10 10.11
C ASP A 27 9.74 0.99 11.62
N GLY A 28 9.24 -0.15 12.09
CA GLY A 28 8.94 -0.42 13.49
C GLY A 28 7.55 0.04 13.96
N ASN A 29 6.79 0.70 13.09
CA ASN A 29 5.43 1.15 13.39
C ASN A 29 4.38 0.08 13.03
N LYS A 30 3.16 0.32 13.47
CA LYS A 30 1.94 -0.31 12.92
C LYS A 30 1.13 0.73 12.18
N TYR A 31 0.59 0.34 11.05
CA TYR A 31 -0.28 1.20 10.26
C TYR A 31 -1.68 0.60 10.17
N GLN A 32 -2.65 1.41 10.58
CA GLN A 32 -4.07 1.13 10.34
C GLN A 32 -4.54 1.99 9.17
N LEU A 33 -5.22 1.38 8.19
CA LEU A 33 -5.66 2.10 7.00
C LEU A 33 -6.53 3.31 7.35
N SER A 34 -7.52 3.12 8.23
CA SER A 34 -8.43 4.19 8.64
C SER A 34 -7.70 5.41 9.22
N ASP A 35 -6.64 5.19 10.02
CA ASP A 35 -5.86 6.29 10.62
C ASP A 35 -5.07 7.08 9.56
N VAL A 36 -4.52 6.38 8.55
CA VAL A 36 -3.79 7.04 7.45
C VAL A 36 -4.76 7.84 6.59
N LEU A 37 -5.94 7.28 6.31
CA LEU A 37 -6.97 7.94 5.49
C LEU A 37 -7.56 9.22 6.13
N GLU A 38 -7.43 9.40 7.45
CA GLU A 38 -7.77 10.67 8.09
C GLU A 38 -6.92 11.84 7.55
N LYS A 39 -5.70 11.55 7.11
CA LYS A 39 -4.73 12.53 6.63
C LYS A 39 -4.73 12.68 5.12
N GLU A 40 -4.61 11.56 4.40
CA GLU A 40 -4.44 11.55 2.94
C GLU A 40 -4.86 10.23 2.29
N ALA A 41 -4.82 10.18 0.97
CA ALA A 41 -5.05 8.97 0.20
C ALA A 41 -3.96 7.92 0.48
N VAL A 42 -4.24 6.65 0.15
CA VAL A 42 -3.30 5.54 0.34
C VAL A 42 -3.11 4.77 -0.96
N VAL A 43 -1.86 4.42 -1.25
CA VAL A 43 -1.49 3.43 -2.26
C VAL A 43 -0.96 2.20 -1.57
N LEU A 44 -1.57 1.04 -1.81
CA LEU A 44 -1.17 -0.24 -1.25
C LEU A 44 -0.72 -1.18 -2.38
N ALA A 45 0.59 -1.36 -2.50
CA ALA A 45 1.22 -2.19 -3.52
C ALA A 45 1.57 -3.57 -2.97
N TRP A 46 0.75 -4.56 -3.26
CA TRP A 46 1.01 -5.97 -2.92
C TRP A 46 2.08 -6.57 -3.80
N PHE A 47 3.02 -7.30 -3.21
CA PHE A 47 4.05 -8.04 -3.92
C PHE A 47 4.15 -9.51 -3.44
N PRO A 48 4.55 -10.45 -4.31
CA PRO A 48 4.52 -11.88 -4.01
C PRO A 48 5.45 -12.31 -2.87
N PHE A 49 6.75 -12.01 -2.97
CA PHE A 49 7.76 -12.45 -2.02
C PHE A 49 8.94 -11.49 -1.91
N ALA A 50 9.39 -11.27 -0.68
CA ALA A 50 10.67 -10.61 -0.40
C ALA A 50 11.83 -11.36 -1.10
N GLY A 51 12.76 -10.61 -1.70
CA GLY A 51 13.97 -11.16 -2.32
C GLY A 51 13.82 -11.74 -3.74
N THR A 52 12.62 -11.78 -4.31
CA THR A 52 12.46 -12.19 -5.71
C THR A 52 12.83 -11.05 -6.68
N LYS A 53 13.28 -11.41 -7.91
CA LYS A 53 13.77 -10.45 -8.90
C LYS A 53 12.78 -9.31 -9.18
N GLY A 54 11.52 -9.64 -9.48
CA GLY A 54 10.51 -8.62 -9.80
C GLY A 54 10.17 -7.72 -8.61
N CYS A 55 10.08 -8.28 -7.40
CA CYS A 55 9.83 -7.53 -6.19
C CYS A 55 11.00 -6.61 -5.83
N THR A 56 12.23 -7.07 -6.04
CA THR A 56 13.46 -6.26 -5.89
C THR A 56 13.46 -5.08 -6.86
N ILE A 57 13.10 -5.29 -8.11
CA ILE A 57 13.02 -4.22 -9.12
C ILE A 57 11.97 -3.17 -8.72
N GLU A 58 10.79 -3.61 -8.29
CA GLU A 58 9.72 -2.71 -7.84
C GLU A 58 10.12 -1.90 -6.60
N CYS A 59 10.68 -2.54 -5.59
CA CYS A 59 11.17 -1.88 -4.39
C CYS A 59 12.24 -0.83 -4.72
N LYS A 60 13.20 -1.17 -5.59
CA LYS A 60 14.22 -0.23 -6.06
C LYS A 60 13.65 0.93 -6.87
N SER A 61 12.66 0.69 -7.72
CA SER A 61 11.97 1.75 -8.45
C SER A 61 11.38 2.79 -7.48
N LEU A 62 10.68 2.33 -6.45
CA LEU A 62 10.11 3.21 -5.43
C LEU A 62 11.18 3.90 -4.57
N ALA A 63 12.25 3.21 -4.17
CA ALA A 63 13.33 3.78 -3.38
C ALA A 63 14.11 4.87 -4.16
N GLN A 64 14.36 4.66 -5.45
CA GLN A 64 15.13 5.59 -6.28
C GLN A 64 14.30 6.77 -6.77
N ASN A 65 13.02 6.55 -7.08
CA ASN A 65 12.13 7.52 -7.70
C ASN A 65 10.98 7.99 -6.79
N GLY A 66 11.02 7.66 -5.50
CA GLY A 66 10.01 8.07 -4.52
C GLY A 66 9.85 9.59 -4.38
N HIS A 67 10.86 10.37 -4.80
CA HIS A 67 10.76 11.83 -4.86
C HIS A 67 9.61 12.32 -5.76
N LEU A 68 9.18 11.53 -6.75
CA LEU A 68 8.03 11.84 -7.60
C LEU A 68 6.70 11.84 -6.84
N LEU A 69 6.66 11.15 -5.69
CA LEU A 69 5.47 10.98 -4.85
C LEU A 69 5.41 11.97 -3.68
N LYS A 70 6.52 12.63 -3.34
CA LYS A 70 6.64 13.48 -2.15
C LYS A 70 5.64 14.63 -2.10
N ASP A 71 5.34 15.25 -3.24
CA ASP A 71 4.47 16.41 -3.33
C ASP A 71 2.99 16.05 -3.50
N ILE A 72 2.66 14.76 -3.56
CA ILE A 72 1.30 14.28 -3.73
C ILE A 72 0.75 13.87 -2.36
N ALA A 73 -0.48 14.27 -2.04
CA ALA A 73 -1.13 13.96 -0.75
C ALA A 73 -1.60 12.50 -0.70
N ALA A 74 -0.64 11.58 -0.74
CA ALA A 74 -0.84 10.14 -0.65
C ALA A 74 0.33 9.47 0.09
N THR A 75 0.00 8.56 1.00
CA THR A 75 0.96 7.64 1.60
C THR A 75 0.98 6.35 0.79
N TYR A 76 2.15 5.83 0.47
CA TYR A 76 2.29 4.56 -0.23
C TYR A 76 3.01 3.51 0.62
N PHE A 77 2.57 2.27 0.48
CA PHE A 77 3.12 1.10 1.14
C PHE A 77 3.35 0.01 0.10
N MET A 78 4.42 -0.75 0.25
CA MET A 78 4.45 -2.13 -0.26
C MET A 78 3.92 -3.08 0.81
N ALA A 79 3.31 -4.19 0.41
CA ALA A 79 2.79 -5.19 1.34
C ALA A 79 2.99 -6.61 0.83
N SER A 80 3.30 -7.54 1.72
CA SER A 80 3.40 -8.97 1.43
C SER A 80 2.90 -9.82 2.60
N VAL A 81 2.81 -11.12 2.37
CA VAL A 81 2.49 -12.09 3.43
C VAL A 81 3.73 -12.65 4.10
N ASP A 82 4.92 -12.15 3.75
CA ASP A 82 6.17 -12.53 4.40
C ASP A 82 6.18 -12.08 5.88
N PRO A 83 6.91 -12.78 6.76
CA PRO A 83 7.19 -12.33 8.11
C PRO A 83 7.88 -10.95 8.12
N ILE A 84 7.71 -10.20 9.21
CA ILE A 84 8.27 -8.85 9.30
C ILE A 84 9.81 -8.86 9.20
N GLU A 85 10.46 -9.89 9.72
CA GLU A 85 11.92 -10.05 9.67
C GLU A 85 12.44 -10.15 8.23
N ASP A 86 11.73 -10.90 7.37
CA ASP A 86 12.10 -11.05 5.96
C ASP A 86 11.90 -9.73 5.21
N ASN A 87 10.80 -9.02 5.48
CA ASN A 87 10.56 -7.70 4.90
C ASN A 87 11.55 -6.64 5.39
N GLN A 88 12.04 -6.72 6.63
CA GLN A 88 13.08 -5.82 7.15
C GLN A 88 14.40 -6.02 6.38
N VAL A 89 14.86 -7.27 6.24
CA VAL A 89 16.06 -7.58 5.46
C VAL A 89 15.90 -7.10 4.01
N PHE A 90 14.75 -7.38 3.40
CA PHE A 90 14.45 -6.97 2.04
C PHE A 90 14.46 -5.45 1.86
N ALA A 91 13.89 -4.70 2.79
CA ALA A 91 13.88 -3.24 2.78
C ALA A 91 15.31 -2.66 2.89
N GLU A 92 16.11 -3.20 3.81
CA GLU A 92 17.51 -2.78 4.02
C GLU A 92 18.36 -3.03 2.76
N GLU A 93 18.30 -4.23 2.19
CA GLU A 93 19.05 -4.59 0.98
C GLU A 93 18.71 -3.75 -0.25
N ASN A 94 17.50 -3.20 -0.29
CA ASN A 94 17.01 -2.39 -1.41
C ASN A 94 16.97 -0.88 -1.11
N ASN A 95 17.46 -0.45 0.05
CA ASN A 95 17.46 0.95 0.50
C ASN A 95 16.06 1.57 0.47
N ALA A 96 15.03 0.81 0.85
CA ALA A 96 13.68 1.31 0.94
C ALA A 96 13.55 2.35 2.06
N ASP A 97 13.21 3.58 1.70
CA ASP A 97 12.95 4.70 2.58
C ASP A 97 11.46 4.92 2.85
N PHE A 98 10.67 3.90 2.61
CA PHE A 98 9.22 3.85 2.79
C PHE A 98 8.81 2.55 3.49
N PRO A 99 7.61 2.50 4.13
CA PRO A 99 7.20 1.34 4.90
C PRO A 99 6.80 0.15 4.02
N LEU A 100 7.30 -1.05 4.38
CA LEU A 100 6.80 -2.32 3.89
C LEU A 100 5.97 -2.97 4.99
N LEU A 101 4.73 -3.34 4.67
CA LEU A 101 3.78 -3.96 5.59
C LEU A 101 3.85 -5.48 5.51
N SER A 102 3.73 -6.14 6.65
CA SER A 102 3.71 -7.61 6.75
C SER A 102 2.37 -8.12 7.21
N ASP A 103 1.78 -9.06 6.44
CA ASP A 103 0.54 -9.78 6.75
C ASP A 103 0.80 -11.30 6.87
N PRO A 104 1.56 -11.77 7.87
CA PRO A 104 1.88 -13.19 8.01
C PRO A 104 0.65 -14.05 8.30
N THR A 105 -0.43 -13.46 8.78
CA THR A 105 -1.72 -14.14 8.96
C THR A 105 -2.45 -14.38 7.65
N LYS A 106 -2.11 -13.65 6.58
CA LYS A 106 -2.72 -13.68 5.26
C LYS A 106 -4.19 -13.22 5.23
N GLN A 107 -4.68 -12.68 6.33
CA GLN A 107 -6.08 -12.25 6.43
C GLN A 107 -6.33 -11.02 5.58
N THR A 108 -5.43 -10.01 5.66
CA THR A 108 -5.55 -8.80 4.84
C THR A 108 -5.42 -9.13 3.35
N ALA A 109 -4.48 -9.99 2.98
CA ALA A 109 -4.33 -10.45 1.60
C ALA A 109 -5.58 -11.16 1.06
N LYS A 110 -6.28 -11.90 1.92
CA LYS A 110 -7.61 -12.48 1.62
C LYS A 110 -8.67 -11.41 1.41
N ASP A 111 -8.75 -10.45 2.32
CA ASP A 111 -9.76 -9.39 2.29
C ASP A 111 -9.60 -8.51 1.04
N TYR A 112 -8.36 -8.34 0.56
CA TYR A 112 -8.05 -7.63 -0.69
C TYR A 112 -8.10 -8.50 -1.94
N ASP A 113 -8.50 -9.77 -1.82
CA ASP A 113 -8.56 -10.75 -2.94
C ASP A 113 -7.23 -10.89 -3.72
N VAL A 114 -6.11 -10.70 -3.02
CA VAL A 114 -4.78 -10.86 -3.60
C VAL A 114 -4.10 -12.17 -3.21
N LEU A 115 -4.64 -12.92 -2.24
CA LEU A 115 -4.05 -14.19 -1.83
C LEU A 115 -4.16 -15.23 -2.94
N SER A 116 -3.03 -15.68 -3.47
CA SER A 116 -2.94 -16.70 -4.52
C SER A 116 -2.50 -18.03 -3.93
N LEU A 117 -3.17 -19.12 -4.34
CA LEU A 117 -2.91 -20.49 -3.88
C LEU A 117 -2.84 -20.65 -2.34
N GLY A 118 -3.36 -19.69 -1.59
CA GLY A 118 -3.38 -19.69 -0.13
C GLY A 118 -2.06 -19.34 0.55
N TRP A 119 -1.02 -18.87 -0.18
CA TRP A 119 0.29 -18.69 0.43
C TRP A 119 1.16 -17.50 -0.05
N TYR A 120 0.80 -16.79 -1.12
CA TYR A 120 1.49 -15.57 -1.54
C TYR A 120 0.53 -14.53 -2.12
N ALA A 121 0.94 -13.27 -2.16
CA ALA A 121 0.13 -12.21 -2.74
C ALA A 121 0.34 -12.06 -4.24
N LYS A 122 -0.73 -11.77 -4.99
CA LYS A 122 -0.64 -11.30 -6.37
C LYS A 122 -0.04 -9.88 -6.36
N ARG A 123 0.68 -9.52 -7.44
CA ARG A 123 1.20 -8.16 -7.61
C ARG A 123 0.07 -7.24 -8.10
N HIS A 124 -0.68 -6.70 -7.17
CA HIS A 124 -1.75 -5.74 -7.42
C HIS A 124 -1.52 -4.47 -6.60
N THR A 125 -1.78 -3.30 -7.19
CA THR A 125 -1.68 -2.03 -6.48
C THR A 125 -3.06 -1.38 -6.39
N PHE A 126 -3.47 -1.07 -5.17
CA PHE A 126 -4.75 -0.43 -4.85
C PHE A 126 -4.53 1.05 -4.57
N TYR A 127 -5.31 1.90 -5.22
CA TYR A 127 -5.36 3.34 -4.99
C TYR A 127 -6.63 3.66 -4.24
N ILE A 128 -6.50 4.13 -3.00
CA ILE A 128 -7.59 4.32 -2.06
C ILE A 128 -7.73 5.80 -1.76
N GLY A 129 -8.88 6.36 -2.06
CA GLY A 129 -9.19 7.75 -1.76
C GLY A 129 -9.31 7.99 -0.25
N LYS A 130 -9.14 9.24 0.18
CA LYS A 130 -9.24 9.66 1.59
C LYS A 130 -10.58 9.26 2.23
N ASN A 131 -11.64 9.08 1.44
CA ASN A 131 -12.96 8.59 1.88
C ASN A 131 -13.02 7.07 2.07
N GLY A 132 -11.90 6.34 1.87
CA GLY A 132 -11.81 4.89 1.99
C GLY A 132 -12.32 4.10 0.79
N VAL A 133 -12.67 4.76 -0.31
CA VAL A 133 -13.15 4.11 -1.54
C VAL A 133 -11.98 3.78 -2.47
N ILE A 134 -11.98 2.59 -3.05
CA ILE A 134 -11.02 2.17 -4.06
C ILE A 134 -11.27 2.96 -5.34
N LEU A 135 -10.29 3.78 -5.73
CA LEU A 135 -10.35 4.63 -6.93
C LEU A 135 -9.82 3.91 -8.17
N TYR A 136 -8.86 3.02 -8.00
CA TYR A 136 -8.24 2.26 -9.07
C TYR A 136 -7.55 1.01 -8.51
N ILE A 137 -7.51 -0.04 -9.32
CA ILE A 137 -6.76 -1.27 -9.02
C ILE A 137 -5.89 -1.57 -10.22
N ASP A 138 -4.57 -1.52 -10.05
CA ASP A 138 -3.60 -1.97 -11.04
C ASP A 138 -3.34 -3.47 -10.85
N ARG A 139 -3.76 -4.27 -11.81
CA ARG A 139 -3.54 -5.73 -11.84
C ARG A 139 -2.42 -6.14 -12.79
N ASP A 140 -1.83 -5.18 -13.49
CA ASP A 140 -0.75 -5.37 -14.47
C ASP A 140 0.43 -4.44 -14.17
N VAL A 141 0.88 -4.48 -12.91
CA VAL A 141 1.96 -3.64 -12.38
C VAL A 141 3.28 -3.91 -13.12
N ARG A 142 3.92 -2.84 -13.57
CA ARG A 142 5.26 -2.87 -14.17
C ARG A 142 6.30 -2.53 -13.09
N PRO A 143 7.08 -3.51 -12.60
CA PRO A 143 8.03 -3.29 -11.52
C PRO A 143 9.05 -2.19 -11.79
N GLU A 144 9.51 -2.10 -13.04
CA GLU A 144 10.58 -1.18 -13.48
C GLU A 144 10.17 0.29 -13.38
N THR A 145 8.89 0.58 -13.60
CA THR A 145 8.34 1.96 -13.66
C THR A 145 7.30 2.22 -12.55
N SER A 146 7.35 1.43 -11.49
CA SER A 146 6.30 1.46 -10.46
C SER A 146 6.13 2.84 -9.81
N ALA A 147 7.22 3.56 -9.54
CA ALA A 147 7.14 4.91 -8.97
C ALA A 147 6.54 5.93 -9.93
N GLU A 148 6.95 5.92 -11.18
CA GLU A 148 6.44 6.82 -12.22
C GLU A 148 4.97 6.54 -12.53
N ASP A 149 4.61 5.26 -12.66
CA ASP A 149 3.23 4.83 -12.91
C ASP A 149 2.32 5.21 -11.74
N MET A 150 2.80 5.04 -10.51
CA MET A 150 2.08 5.41 -9.29
C MET A 150 1.86 6.93 -9.21
N ALA A 151 2.90 7.74 -9.44
CA ALA A 151 2.80 9.19 -9.44
C ALA A 151 1.83 9.69 -10.52
N LYS A 152 1.96 9.19 -11.74
CA LYS A 152 1.06 9.51 -12.84
C LYS A 152 -0.39 9.15 -12.51
N LYS A 153 -0.63 7.95 -11.99
CA LYS A 153 -1.97 7.49 -11.64
C LYS A 153 -2.61 8.35 -10.56
N LEU A 154 -1.89 8.72 -9.52
CA LEU A 154 -2.39 9.60 -8.46
C LEU A 154 -2.81 10.97 -9.02
N ILE A 155 -2.03 11.53 -9.94
CA ILE A 155 -2.38 12.79 -10.61
C ILE A 155 -3.64 12.60 -11.47
N ASP A 156 -3.71 11.55 -12.28
CA ASP A 156 -4.87 11.24 -13.13
C ASP A 156 -6.16 11.03 -12.32
N LEU A 157 -6.04 10.49 -11.09
CA LEU A 157 -7.15 10.32 -10.16
C LEU A 157 -7.55 11.61 -9.42
N GLY A 158 -6.84 12.71 -9.63
CA GLY A 158 -7.13 13.99 -9.01
C GLY A 158 -6.70 14.10 -7.55
N ILE A 159 -5.75 13.27 -7.10
CA ILE A 159 -5.20 13.40 -5.75
C ILE A 159 -4.41 14.71 -5.67
N PRO A 160 -4.71 15.59 -4.70
CA PRO A 160 -4.11 16.92 -4.64
C PRO A 160 -2.64 16.86 -4.24
N LYS A 161 -1.92 17.95 -4.52
CA LYS A 161 -0.59 18.17 -3.94
C LYS A 161 -0.70 18.43 -2.45
N ARG A 162 0.33 18.05 -1.69
CA ARG A 162 0.47 18.44 -0.28
C ARG A 162 0.55 19.96 -0.19
N THR A 163 -0.16 20.54 0.77
CA THR A 163 -0.06 21.96 1.09
C THR A 163 0.98 22.15 2.20
N GLU A 164 1.78 23.20 2.13
CA GLU A 164 2.85 23.51 3.12
C GLU A 164 2.34 23.58 4.57
N SER A 165 1.04 23.78 4.78
CA SER A 165 0.45 23.81 6.13
C SER A 165 0.39 22.45 6.84
N SER A 166 0.55 21.34 6.12
CA SER A 166 0.62 20.00 6.71
C SER A 166 2.04 19.66 7.21
N ASP A 167 3.05 20.20 6.57
CA ASP A 167 4.46 19.94 6.93
C ASP A 167 4.90 20.68 8.21
N LEU A 168 4.33 21.85 8.48
CA LEU A 168 4.66 22.64 9.68
C LEU A 168 4.14 22.03 10.99
N ARG A 169 3.12 21.16 10.95
CA ARG A 169 2.64 20.45 12.15
C ARG A 169 3.44 19.21 12.49
N MET A 170 4.20 18.68 11.53
CA MET A 170 5.05 17.51 11.75
C MET A 170 6.48 17.89 12.18
N ALA A 171 6.90 19.13 11.99
CA ALA A 171 8.27 19.58 12.22
C ALA A 171 8.56 20.04 13.65
N ASN A 172 7.60 20.24 14.56
CA ASN A 172 7.90 20.62 15.94
C ASN A 172 6.84 20.19 16.98
N PRO A 173 6.95 18.98 17.57
CA PRO A 173 6.15 18.62 18.73
C PRO A 173 6.67 19.19 20.07
N TYR A 174 7.77 19.95 20.09
CA TYR A 174 8.42 20.47 21.30
C TYR A 174 8.82 21.94 21.19
N SER A 175 7.85 22.83 21.01
CA SER A 175 8.01 24.21 21.41
C SER A 175 6.90 24.58 22.38
N SER A 176 7.24 24.45 23.67
CA SER A 176 6.50 25.04 24.79
C SER A 176 6.59 26.53 24.75
#